data_607e2ef750103bce2aca0df04bb1e952
#
_entry.id   607e2ef750103bce2aca0df04bb1e952
#
_cell.length_a   1.000
_cell.length_b   1.000
_cell.length_c   1.000
_cell.angle_alpha   90.00
_cell.angle_beta   90.00
_cell.angle_gamma   90.00
#
_symmetry.space_group_name_H-M   'P 1'
#
loop_
_entity.id
_entity.type
_entity.pdbx_description
1 polymer ?
#
loop_
_entity_poly.entity_id
_entity_poly.type
_entity_poly.pdbx_seq_one_letter_code
_entity_poly.pdbx_strand_id
1 'polypeptide(L)'
;MQTTPFFPRQALALLLCLGAAAQAQTAPSAGLRFSDYLNAVEQHSPLLRSEEQGVESARAGIGIAGIRPDPSLTLGASREQVRTGQPRPTTRNYEISMELETGGKRAARIQSARSQVRLSEAGLEGVRSQLFSDAAQDYTQACRDSLALERKQQTLKALGDVVQANELRRKAGDIGGVEWLQSRVERDRFQAEVVQARAEAQTARLALSVPLGRRLSEVFASDTLQCGFMELAEDSGLEDADALVAQALQSRAEVRIAQAALEHARDNAGLAQANRWVNPTLAVGMAAVPSTAAGTDAQGNPFDGGGRSRTLSVSVSVPLPLSRLDRGDLVQAEAAVTQAMLALQQAQNRAEADVRGARFRLTAARENVQRYRDGVLRDAQRVLEGIRLSYRHGEASLLELLSAQRSADEAYLGSLEAETELAKATVELQLSVGRRPAL
;
A
#
# COMPACT_ATOMS: atom_id res chain seq x y z
N MET A 1 9.59 -33.02 -58.74
CA MET A 1 9.05 -34.37 -58.58
C MET A 1 8.09 -34.26 -57.40
N GLN A 2 6.81 -34.06 -57.70
CA GLN A 2 5.74 -35.06 -57.71
C GLN A 2 5.57 -35.66 -56.30
N THR A 3 4.46 -35.65 -55.59
CA THR A 3 3.04 -35.64 -55.95
C THR A 3 2.20 -35.47 -54.69
N THR A 4 1.12 -34.70 -54.76
CA THR A 4 -0.10 -34.79 -53.95
C THR A 4 -0.90 -36.02 -54.41
N PRO A 5 -2.12 -36.39 -53.92
CA PRO A 5 -2.99 -36.01 -52.80
C PRO A 5 -3.67 -37.21 -52.12
N PHE A 6 -4.54 -37.06 -51.12
CA PHE A 6 -5.87 -37.73 -51.08
C PHE A 6 -6.72 -37.31 -49.85
N PHE A 7 -7.87 -36.67 -50.13
CA PHE A 7 -9.09 -36.71 -49.32
C PHE A 7 -9.91 -37.98 -49.66
N PRO A 8 -10.75 -38.55 -48.81
CA PRO A 8 -12.15 -38.15 -48.85
C PRO A 8 -13.04 -38.30 -47.58
N ARG A 9 -14.11 -37.51 -47.62
CA ARG A 9 -15.52 -37.81 -47.30
C ARG A 9 -15.97 -37.96 -45.84
N GLN A 10 -16.64 -36.89 -45.36
CA GLN A 10 -18.06 -36.77 -44.96
C GLN A 10 -18.67 -37.95 -44.15
N ALA A 11 -19.04 -37.62 -42.89
CA ALA A 11 -20.24 -38.16 -42.25
C ALA A 11 -20.91 -37.05 -41.43
N LEU A 12 -22.07 -36.66 -41.90
CA LEU A 12 -23.06 -35.76 -41.34
C LEU A 12 -23.72 -36.46 -40.16
N ALA A 13 -23.60 -35.93 -38.94
CA ALA A 13 -24.45 -36.36 -37.82
C ALA A 13 -25.08 -35.07 -37.21
N LEU A 14 -26.34 -34.85 -37.59
CA LEU A 14 -27.25 -33.95 -36.91
C LEU A 14 -27.52 -34.51 -35.51
N LEU A 15 -27.12 -33.75 -34.46
CA LEU A 15 -27.59 -33.95 -33.10
C LEU A 15 -28.25 -32.66 -32.64
N LEU A 16 -29.57 -32.75 -32.49
CA LEU A 16 -30.41 -31.76 -31.84
C LEU A 16 -29.90 -31.49 -30.41
N CYS A 17 -29.30 -30.37 -30.17
CA CYS A 17 -29.13 -29.84 -28.81
C CYS A 17 -30.39 -29.04 -28.43
N LEU A 18 -31.24 -29.69 -27.64
CA LEU A 18 -32.26 -28.99 -26.85
C LEU A 18 -31.56 -27.92 -25.98
N GLY A 19 -31.89 -26.69 -26.26
CA GLY A 19 -31.47 -25.55 -25.43
C GLY A 19 -32.15 -25.64 -24.08
N ALA A 20 -31.41 -26.06 -23.06
CA ALA A 20 -31.71 -25.74 -21.69
C ALA A 20 -31.33 -24.26 -21.49
N ALA A 21 -32.28 -23.36 -21.64
CA ALA A 21 -32.17 -22.01 -21.13
C ALA A 21 -32.01 -22.13 -19.61
N ALA A 22 -30.76 -22.09 -19.13
CA ALA A 22 -30.48 -21.84 -17.74
C ALA A 22 -30.99 -20.42 -17.45
N GLN A 23 -32.17 -20.36 -16.86
CA GLN A 23 -32.61 -19.14 -16.18
C GLN A 23 -31.59 -18.90 -15.08
N ALA A 24 -30.68 -17.96 -15.33
CA ALA A 24 -29.91 -17.34 -14.29
C ALA A 24 -30.92 -16.67 -13.37
N GLN A 25 -31.31 -17.37 -12.31
CA GLN A 25 -31.96 -16.75 -11.17
C GLN A 25 -31.03 -15.64 -10.72
N THR A 26 -31.39 -14.42 -11.01
CA THR A 26 -30.80 -13.23 -10.36
C THR A 26 -31.08 -13.41 -8.88
N ALA A 27 -30.12 -13.95 -8.15
CA ALA A 27 -30.11 -13.85 -6.70
C ALA A 27 -30.37 -12.37 -6.35
N PRO A 28 -31.21 -12.09 -5.34
CA PRO A 28 -31.40 -10.71 -4.91
C PRO A 28 -30.01 -10.12 -4.71
N SER A 29 -29.78 -8.94 -5.28
CA SER A 29 -28.49 -8.26 -5.26
C SER A 29 -28.08 -8.10 -3.80
N ALA A 30 -27.32 -9.04 -3.30
CA ALA A 30 -26.72 -8.95 -1.98
C ALA A 30 -25.90 -7.66 -1.99
N GLY A 31 -26.13 -6.77 -1.04
CA GLY A 31 -25.37 -5.51 -0.94
C GLY A 31 -23.88 -5.79 -0.93
N LEU A 32 -23.08 -4.80 -1.26
CA LEU A 32 -21.60 -4.87 -1.24
C LEU A 32 -21.12 -5.24 0.16
N ARG A 33 -20.51 -6.41 0.29
CA ARG A 33 -19.92 -6.87 1.54
C ARG A 33 -18.53 -6.28 1.73
N PHE A 34 -18.13 -6.14 2.98
CA PHE A 34 -16.77 -5.68 3.31
C PHE A 34 -15.68 -6.56 2.70
N SER A 35 -15.84 -7.90 2.76
CA SER A 35 -14.90 -8.85 2.17
C SER A 35 -14.73 -8.67 0.66
N ASP A 36 -15.83 -8.42 -0.07
CA ASP A 36 -15.83 -8.25 -1.51
C ASP A 36 -15.16 -6.91 -1.88
N TYR A 37 -15.43 -5.86 -1.09
CA TYR A 37 -14.76 -4.57 -1.24
C TYR A 37 -13.26 -4.68 -1.02
N LEU A 38 -12.79 -5.33 0.06
CA LEU A 38 -11.36 -5.53 0.31
C LEU A 38 -10.67 -6.34 -0.79
N ASN A 39 -11.33 -7.40 -1.29
CA ASN A 39 -10.79 -8.17 -2.42
C ASN A 39 -10.61 -7.31 -3.67
N ALA A 40 -11.58 -6.44 -3.95
CA ALA A 40 -11.49 -5.55 -5.10
C ALA A 40 -10.41 -4.46 -4.91
N VAL A 41 -10.27 -3.91 -3.70
CA VAL A 41 -9.18 -2.97 -3.35
C VAL A 41 -7.82 -3.63 -3.58
N GLU A 42 -7.62 -4.86 -3.10
CA GLU A 42 -6.36 -5.60 -3.30
C GLU A 42 -6.05 -5.82 -4.78
N GLN A 43 -7.06 -6.14 -5.60
CA GLN A 43 -6.87 -6.42 -7.02
C GLN A 43 -6.68 -5.17 -7.89
N HIS A 44 -7.29 -4.06 -7.52
CA HIS A 44 -7.36 -2.88 -8.39
C HIS A 44 -6.55 -1.69 -7.91
N SER A 45 -6.10 -1.66 -6.63
CA SER A 45 -5.40 -0.51 -6.07
C SER A 45 -4.18 -0.09 -6.89
N PRO A 46 -4.15 1.18 -7.35
CA PRO A 46 -2.97 1.72 -8.02
C PRO A 46 -1.75 1.81 -7.10
N LEU A 47 -1.98 2.02 -5.79
CA LEU A 47 -0.93 2.10 -4.79
C LEU A 47 -0.18 0.76 -4.67
N LEU A 48 -0.90 -0.35 -4.53
CA LEU A 48 -0.27 -1.69 -4.47
C LEU A 48 0.50 -2.01 -5.75
N ARG A 49 -0.07 -1.70 -6.91
CA ARG A 49 0.62 -1.91 -8.19
C ARG A 49 1.90 -1.09 -8.31
N SER A 50 1.91 0.14 -7.78
CA SER A 50 3.12 0.97 -7.74
C SER A 50 4.21 0.33 -6.88
N GLU A 51 3.85 -0.18 -5.70
CA GLU A 51 4.80 -0.84 -4.80
C GLU A 51 5.29 -2.19 -5.36
N GLU A 52 4.44 -2.94 -6.05
CA GLU A 52 4.84 -4.15 -6.78
C GLU A 52 5.92 -3.84 -7.84
N GLN A 53 5.80 -2.71 -8.57
CA GLN A 53 6.85 -2.27 -9.49
C GLN A 53 8.13 -1.86 -8.75
N GLY A 54 8.03 -1.35 -7.53
CA GLY A 54 9.16 -1.11 -6.64
C GLY A 54 9.92 -2.39 -6.30
N VAL A 55 9.20 -3.47 -6.00
CA VAL A 55 9.80 -4.80 -5.75
C VAL A 55 10.45 -5.35 -7.02
N GLU A 56 9.82 -5.23 -8.20
CA GLU A 56 10.42 -5.67 -9.47
C GLU A 56 11.68 -4.86 -9.80
N SER A 57 11.69 -3.56 -9.53
CA SER A 57 12.89 -2.72 -9.65
C SER A 57 14.03 -3.20 -8.74
N ALA A 58 13.71 -3.54 -7.48
CA ALA A 58 14.69 -4.09 -6.55
C ALA A 58 15.22 -5.45 -7.02
N ARG A 59 14.37 -6.32 -7.58
CA ARG A 59 14.78 -7.62 -8.19
C ARG A 59 15.72 -7.44 -9.36
N ALA A 60 15.46 -6.47 -10.23
CA ALA A 60 16.36 -6.11 -11.33
C ALA A 60 17.75 -5.67 -10.80
N GLY A 61 17.78 -5.02 -9.63
CA GLY A 61 19.00 -4.62 -8.92
C GLY A 61 19.95 -5.77 -8.62
N ILE A 62 19.45 -7.02 -8.43
CA ILE A 62 20.30 -8.20 -8.24
C ILE A 62 21.14 -8.48 -9.50
N GLY A 63 20.53 -8.36 -10.69
CA GLY A 63 21.22 -8.51 -11.96
C GLY A 63 22.33 -7.45 -12.11
N ILE A 64 21.99 -6.20 -11.82
CA ILE A 64 22.95 -5.07 -11.86
C ILE A 64 24.13 -5.31 -10.89
N ALA A 65 23.82 -5.73 -9.65
CA ALA A 65 24.84 -6.03 -8.65
C ALA A 65 25.77 -7.19 -9.06
N GLY A 66 25.29 -8.06 -9.94
CA GLY A 66 26.04 -9.18 -10.49
C GLY A 66 26.99 -8.85 -11.65
N ILE A 67 26.90 -7.66 -12.25
CA ILE A 67 27.72 -7.25 -13.38
C ILE A 67 29.17 -7.11 -12.92
N ARG A 68 30.10 -7.64 -13.73
CA ARG A 68 31.53 -7.44 -13.56
C ARG A 68 31.95 -6.18 -14.33
N PRO A 69 33.04 -5.49 -13.91
CA PRO A 69 33.62 -4.41 -14.70
C PRO A 69 33.93 -4.86 -16.14
N ASP A 70 33.52 -4.06 -17.11
CA ASP A 70 33.82 -4.34 -18.52
C ASP A 70 35.29 -4.11 -18.83
N PRO A 71 35.88 -4.90 -19.76
CA PRO A 71 37.21 -4.61 -20.27
C PRO A 71 37.17 -3.30 -21.07
N SER A 72 38.24 -2.51 -20.93
CA SER A 72 38.41 -1.27 -21.68
C SER A 72 39.45 -1.45 -22.81
N LEU A 73 39.17 -0.89 -23.98
CA LEU A 73 40.09 -0.82 -25.11
C LEU A 73 40.63 0.62 -25.23
N THR A 74 41.91 0.78 -25.09
CA THR A 74 42.61 2.06 -25.27
C THR A 74 43.36 2.06 -26.59
N LEU A 75 43.06 3.03 -27.44
CA LEU A 75 43.75 3.27 -28.69
C LEU A 75 44.47 4.60 -28.58
N GLY A 76 45.79 4.57 -28.78
CA GLY A 76 46.61 5.76 -28.69
C GLY A 76 47.58 5.90 -29.85
N ALA A 77 47.96 7.14 -30.17
CA ALA A 77 49.02 7.46 -31.09
C ALA A 77 49.90 8.53 -30.44
N SER A 78 51.23 8.25 -30.38
CA SER A 78 52.19 9.18 -29.83
C SER A 78 53.30 9.43 -30.83
N ARG A 79 53.75 10.67 -30.90
CA ARG A 79 54.91 11.08 -31.73
C ARG A 79 55.88 11.83 -30.84
N GLU A 80 57.10 11.30 -30.78
CA GLU A 80 58.16 11.97 -30.06
C GLU A 80 58.80 13.05 -30.94
N GLN A 81 58.94 14.27 -30.43
CA GLN A 81 59.70 15.33 -31.06
C GLN A 81 61.06 15.44 -30.36
N VAL A 82 62.14 15.24 -31.13
CA VAL A 82 63.51 15.41 -30.65
C VAL A 82 64.15 16.61 -31.33
N ARG A 83 64.95 17.38 -30.61
CA ARG A 83 65.61 18.60 -31.10
C ARG A 83 66.67 18.36 -32.21
N THR A 84 67.02 17.11 -32.48
CA THR A 84 68.01 16.75 -33.51
C THR A 84 67.49 16.80 -34.95
N GLY A 85 66.25 17.22 -35.20
CA GLY A 85 65.68 17.33 -36.55
C GLY A 85 65.38 16.00 -37.25
N GLN A 86 65.59 14.85 -36.58
CA GLN A 86 65.32 13.53 -37.18
C GLN A 86 63.81 13.23 -37.10
N PRO A 87 63.13 12.82 -38.18
CA PRO A 87 61.72 12.45 -38.19
C PRO A 87 61.54 11.15 -37.39
N ARG A 88 60.76 11.23 -36.31
CA ARG A 88 60.38 10.01 -35.53
C ARG A 88 59.03 9.49 -36.03
N PRO A 89 58.91 8.16 -36.17
CA PRO A 89 57.65 7.55 -36.56
C PRO A 89 56.60 7.72 -35.47
N THR A 90 55.33 7.78 -35.89
CA THR A 90 54.19 7.76 -34.96
C THR A 90 54.04 6.35 -34.40
N THR A 91 54.22 6.21 -33.11
CA THR A 91 53.95 4.97 -32.38
C THR A 91 52.42 4.84 -32.19
N ARG A 92 51.89 3.67 -32.53
CA ARG A 92 50.49 3.31 -32.30
C ARG A 92 50.42 2.33 -31.12
N ASN A 93 49.59 2.71 -30.14
CA ASN A 93 49.41 1.91 -28.93
C ASN A 93 48.00 1.31 -28.94
N TYR A 94 47.91 0.04 -28.67
CA TYR A 94 46.69 -0.72 -28.52
C TYR A 94 46.77 -1.41 -27.17
N GLU A 95 45.75 -1.20 -26.29
CA GLU A 95 45.76 -1.82 -24.96
C GLU A 95 44.34 -2.28 -24.61
N ILE A 96 44.21 -3.50 -24.13
CA ILE A 96 43.02 -4.02 -23.49
C ILE A 96 43.33 -4.15 -22.02
N SER A 97 42.49 -3.55 -21.17
CA SER A 97 42.63 -3.69 -19.72
C SER A 97 41.33 -4.14 -19.07
N MET A 98 41.43 -4.87 -18.01
CA MET A 98 40.30 -5.40 -17.22
C MET A 98 40.59 -5.26 -15.73
N GLU A 99 39.64 -4.69 -15.02
CA GLU A 99 39.65 -4.62 -13.56
C GLU A 99 39.23 -5.98 -12.96
N LEU A 100 40.05 -6.51 -12.06
CA LEU A 100 39.78 -7.77 -11.37
C LEU A 100 39.21 -7.47 -9.98
N GLU A 101 37.96 -7.77 -9.76
CA GLU A 101 37.31 -7.58 -8.46
C GLU A 101 37.89 -8.58 -7.45
N THR A 102 38.40 -8.06 -6.32
CA THR A 102 38.94 -8.85 -5.21
C THR A 102 38.10 -8.65 -3.94
N GLY A 103 38.39 -9.37 -2.87
CA GLY A 103 37.74 -9.20 -1.56
C GLY A 103 36.29 -9.63 -1.51
N GLY A 104 35.81 -10.37 -2.50
CA GLY A 104 34.40 -10.85 -2.52
C GLY A 104 33.37 -9.77 -2.81
N LYS A 105 33.75 -8.59 -3.34
CA LYS A 105 32.86 -7.43 -3.59
C LYS A 105 31.63 -7.79 -4.37
N ARG A 106 31.76 -8.56 -5.47
CA ARG A 106 30.62 -8.99 -6.27
C ARG A 106 29.61 -9.80 -5.45
N ALA A 107 30.09 -10.74 -4.63
CA ALA A 107 29.24 -11.55 -3.77
C ALA A 107 28.51 -10.66 -2.72
N ALA A 108 29.23 -9.71 -2.11
CA ALA A 108 28.67 -8.78 -1.14
C ALA A 108 27.63 -7.84 -1.77
N ARG A 109 27.86 -7.32 -3.00
CA ARG A 109 26.87 -6.52 -3.75
C ARG A 109 25.59 -7.32 -4.04
N ILE A 110 25.73 -8.57 -4.51
CA ILE A 110 24.58 -9.44 -4.78
C ILE A 110 23.82 -9.72 -3.48
N GLN A 111 24.49 -9.95 -2.38
CA GLN A 111 23.86 -10.22 -1.09
C GLN A 111 23.10 -8.98 -0.58
N SER A 112 23.72 -7.80 -0.64
CA SER A 112 23.07 -6.53 -0.31
C SER A 112 21.84 -6.27 -1.20
N ALA A 113 21.93 -6.54 -2.52
CA ALA A 113 20.79 -6.40 -3.41
C ALA A 113 19.66 -7.40 -3.08
N ARG A 114 19.97 -8.62 -2.66
CA ARG A 114 18.98 -9.61 -2.22
C ARG A 114 18.25 -9.19 -0.95
N SER A 115 18.99 -8.67 0.02
CA SER A 115 18.36 -8.14 1.25
C SER A 115 17.54 -6.88 0.98
N GLN A 116 17.93 -6.05 -0.01
CA GLN A 116 17.09 -4.94 -0.47
C GLN A 116 15.76 -5.43 -1.05
N VAL A 117 15.74 -6.53 -1.80
CA VAL A 117 14.49 -7.13 -2.29
C VAL A 117 13.60 -7.56 -1.13
N ARG A 118 14.14 -8.25 -0.12
CA ARG A 118 13.38 -8.65 1.06
C ARG A 118 12.82 -7.44 1.82
N LEU A 119 13.57 -6.36 1.91
CA LEU A 119 13.12 -5.12 2.51
C LEU A 119 11.96 -4.51 1.71
N SER A 120 12.06 -4.47 0.38
CA SER A 120 11.00 -3.98 -0.50
C SER A 120 9.74 -4.86 -0.43
N GLU A 121 9.88 -6.19 -0.36
CA GLU A 121 8.77 -7.13 -0.19
C GLU A 121 8.07 -6.93 1.17
N ALA A 122 8.84 -6.74 2.25
CA ALA A 122 8.27 -6.41 3.55
C ALA A 122 7.56 -5.04 3.53
N GLY A 123 8.12 -4.05 2.80
CA GLY A 123 7.51 -2.74 2.58
C GLY A 123 6.15 -2.84 1.89
N LEU A 124 6.04 -3.65 0.83
CA LEU A 124 4.79 -3.91 0.13
C LEU A 124 3.71 -4.47 1.07
N GLU A 125 4.07 -5.41 1.96
CA GLU A 125 3.14 -5.92 2.98
C GLU A 125 2.70 -4.84 3.97
N GLY A 126 3.60 -3.90 4.32
CA GLY A 126 3.27 -2.74 5.15
C GLY A 126 2.25 -1.82 4.48
N VAL A 127 2.47 -1.49 3.20
CA VAL A 127 1.53 -0.68 2.41
C VAL A 127 0.19 -1.38 2.25
N ARG A 128 0.18 -2.70 2.03
CA ARG A 128 -1.05 -3.49 1.96
C ARG A 128 -1.83 -3.44 3.28
N SER A 129 -1.17 -3.59 4.41
CA SER A 129 -1.79 -3.52 5.74
C SER A 129 -2.42 -2.14 5.99
N GLN A 130 -1.71 -1.06 5.65
CA GLN A 130 -2.22 0.30 5.77
C GLN A 130 -3.43 0.53 4.86
N LEU A 131 -3.35 0.09 3.60
CA LEU A 131 -4.45 0.20 2.64
C LEU A 131 -5.72 -0.52 3.14
N PHE A 132 -5.57 -1.69 3.77
CA PHE A 132 -6.70 -2.39 4.37
C PHE A 132 -7.27 -1.65 5.58
N SER A 133 -6.43 -1.00 6.37
CA SER A 133 -6.88 -0.15 7.47
C SER A 133 -7.72 1.02 6.97
N ASP A 134 -7.21 1.74 5.96
CA ASP A 134 -7.88 2.90 5.39
C ASP A 134 -9.20 2.48 4.71
N ALA A 135 -9.19 1.40 3.93
CA ALA A 135 -10.37 0.85 3.29
C ALA A 135 -11.46 0.41 4.29
N ALA A 136 -11.06 -0.16 5.43
CA ALA A 136 -11.98 -0.53 6.49
C ALA A 136 -12.59 0.69 7.19
N GLN A 137 -11.81 1.73 7.43
CA GLN A 137 -12.29 2.99 8.00
C GLN A 137 -13.29 3.66 7.05
N ASP A 138 -12.97 3.76 5.76
CA ASP A 138 -13.85 4.34 4.76
C ASP A 138 -15.17 3.55 4.64
N TYR A 139 -15.09 2.21 4.64
CA TYR A 139 -16.28 1.35 4.55
C TYR A 139 -17.19 1.50 5.77
N THR A 140 -16.63 1.45 6.98
CA THR A 140 -17.41 1.60 8.22
C THR A 140 -18.03 3.00 8.33
N GLN A 141 -17.30 4.03 7.90
CA GLN A 141 -17.81 5.41 7.86
C GLN A 141 -18.94 5.55 6.84
N ALA A 142 -18.80 5.00 5.63
CA ALA A 142 -19.83 5.03 4.60
C ALA A 142 -21.11 4.28 5.05
N CYS A 143 -20.96 3.19 5.77
CA CYS A 143 -22.06 2.48 6.41
C CYS A 143 -22.76 3.36 7.45
N ARG A 144 -22.03 3.93 8.38
CA ARG A 144 -22.57 4.81 9.43
C ARG A 144 -23.37 5.96 8.83
N ASP A 145 -22.79 6.68 7.86
CA ASP A 145 -23.41 7.87 7.29
C ASP A 145 -24.64 7.52 6.44
N SER A 146 -24.64 6.36 5.77
CA SER A 146 -25.80 5.87 5.03
C SER A 146 -26.97 5.53 5.96
N LEU A 147 -26.71 4.84 7.07
CA LEU A 147 -27.73 4.49 8.07
C LEU A 147 -28.21 5.73 8.84
N ALA A 148 -27.32 6.67 9.14
CA ALA A 148 -27.69 7.94 9.77
C ALA A 148 -28.60 8.78 8.86
N LEU A 149 -28.30 8.84 7.55
CA LEU A 149 -29.18 9.50 6.57
C LEU A 149 -30.55 8.85 6.51
N GLU A 150 -30.62 7.51 6.45
CA GLU A 150 -31.88 6.78 6.44
C GLU A 150 -32.72 7.10 7.68
N ARG A 151 -32.11 7.06 8.86
CA ARG A 151 -32.77 7.42 10.11
C ARG A 151 -33.31 8.85 10.10
N LYS A 152 -32.49 9.82 9.69
CA LYS A 152 -32.91 11.23 9.61
C LYS A 152 -34.02 11.44 8.60
N GLN A 153 -34.04 10.70 7.48
CA GLN A 153 -35.18 10.76 6.51
C GLN A 153 -36.48 10.22 7.12
N GLN A 154 -36.40 9.13 7.90
CA GLN A 154 -37.57 8.59 8.62
C GLN A 154 -38.08 9.60 9.64
N THR A 155 -37.21 10.26 10.40
CA THR A 155 -37.59 11.29 11.36
C THR A 155 -38.19 12.52 10.67
N LEU A 156 -37.64 12.98 9.55
CA LEU A 156 -38.20 14.09 8.78
C LEU A 156 -39.64 13.78 8.31
N LYS A 157 -39.88 12.55 7.86
CA LYS A 157 -41.23 12.10 7.48
C LYS A 157 -42.17 12.15 8.68
N ALA A 158 -41.75 11.62 9.84
CA ALA A 158 -42.58 11.67 11.06
C ALA A 158 -42.90 13.11 11.51
N LEU A 159 -41.92 14.03 11.41
CA LEU A 159 -42.19 15.47 11.68
C LEU A 159 -43.15 16.08 10.66
N GLY A 160 -43.10 15.66 9.41
CA GLY A 160 -44.07 16.04 8.37
C GLY A 160 -45.48 15.61 8.72
N ASP A 161 -45.65 14.37 9.21
CA ASP A 161 -46.96 13.85 9.66
C ASP A 161 -47.49 14.65 10.86
N VAL A 162 -46.62 15.03 11.81
CA VAL A 162 -46.99 15.90 12.94
C VAL A 162 -47.46 17.27 12.46
N VAL A 163 -46.76 17.90 11.51
CA VAL A 163 -47.19 19.21 10.93
C VAL A 163 -48.55 19.09 10.28
N GLN A 164 -48.78 18.04 9.51
CA GLN A 164 -50.08 17.81 8.84
C GLN A 164 -51.21 17.58 9.86
N ALA A 165 -50.98 16.78 10.90
CA ALA A 165 -51.94 16.57 11.97
C ALA A 165 -52.25 17.88 12.70
N ASN A 166 -51.23 18.68 13.03
CA ASN A 166 -51.38 19.98 13.69
C ASN A 166 -52.13 21.02 12.81
N GLU A 167 -51.97 20.97 11.50
CA GLU A 167 -52.77 21.81 10.59
C GLU A 167 -54.25 21.49 10.66
N LEU A 168 -54.62 20.19 10.69
CA LEU A 168 -56.01 19.75 10.83
C LEU A 168 -56.59 20.15 12.20
N ARG A 169 -55.87 19.93 13.29
CA ARG A 169 -56.26 20.30 14.66
C ARG A 169 -56.44 21.82 14.79
N ARG A 170 -55.55 22.63 14.18
CA ARG A 170 -55.71 24.10 14.15
C ARG A 170 -56.99 24.53 13.39
N LYS A 171 -57.29 23.88 12.24
CA LYS A 171 -58.54 24.16 11.48
C LYS A 171 -59.78 23.78 12.27
N ALA A 172 -59.69 22.74 13.11
CA ALA A 172 -60.75 22.32 14.02
C ALA A 172 -60.84 23.20 15.28
N GLY A 173 -59.87 24.06 15.56
CA GLY A 173 -59.83 24.90 16.76
C GLY A 173 -59.23 24.26 18.00
N ASP A 174 -58.67 23.02 17.86
CA ASP A 174 -58.14 22.23 18.99
C ASP A 174 -56.75 22.73 19.47
N ILE A 175 -56.00 23.40 18.59
CA ILE A 175 -54.66 23.96 18.92
C ILE A 175 -54.53 25.40 18.41
N GLY A 176 -53.60 26.14 19.05
CA GLY A 176 -53.26 27.52 18.66
C GLY A 176 -52.38 27.58 17.41
N GLY A 177 -52.40 28.72 16.73
CA GLY A 177 -51.57 28.98 15.55
C GLY A 177 -50.05 28.90 15.85
N VAL A 178 -49.65 29.21 17.08
CA VAL A 178 -48.22 29.16 17.52
C VAL A 178 -47.71 27.73 17.52
N GLU A 179 -48.46 26.77 18.04
CA GLU A 179 -48.08 25.35 18.11
C GLU A 179 -47.88 24.75 16.70
N TRP A 180 -48.80 25.07 15.77
CA TRP A 180 -48.65 24.66 14.37
C TRP A 180 -47.39 25.29 13.73
N LEU A 181 -47.11 26.58 13.96
CA LEU A 181 -45.90 27.24 13.47
C LEU A 181 -44.63 26.61 14.08
N GLN A 182 -44.60 26.27 15.37
CA GLN A 182 -43.51 25.58 16.01
C GLN A 182 -43.21 24.22 15.35
N SER A 183 -44.27 23.42 15.07
CA SER A 183 -44.07 22.13 14.38
C SER A 183 -43.49 22.30 12.97
N ARG A 184 -43.88 23.34 12.24
CA ARG A 184 -43.31 23.67 10.92
C ARG A 184 -41.86 24.09 11.01
N VAL A 185 -41.50 24.96 11.95
CA VAL A 185 -40.13 25.43 12.15
C VAL A 185 -39.22 24.24 12.46
N GLU A 186 -39.65 23.31 13.32
CA GLU A 186 -38.86 22.14 13.66
C GLU A 186 -38.65 21.20 12.46
N ARG A 187 -39.71 20.92 11.68
CA ARG A 187 -39.59 20.14 10.43
C ARG A 187 -38.62 20.81 9.44
N ASP A 188 -38.74 22.12 9.22
CA ASP A 188 -37.90 22.84 8.25
C ASP A 188 -36.43 22.90 8.71
N ARG A 189 -36.21 23.07 10.01
CA ARG A 189 -34.88 22.96 10.60
C ARG A 189 -34.28 21.56 10.39
N PHE A 190 -35.09 20.52 10.69
CA PHE A 190 -34.61 19.13 10.53
C PHE A 190 -34.38 18.76 9.06
N GLN A 191 -35.08 19.39 8.13
CA GLN A 191 -34.79 19.21 6.69
C GLN A 191 -33.39 19.68 6.31
N ALA A 192 -32.86 20.74 6.94
CA ALA A 192 -31.48 21.15 6.72
C ALA A 192 -30.49 20.09 7.22
N GLU A 193 -30.78 19.42 8.34
CA GLU A 193 -29.96 18.31 8.83
C GLU A 193 -29.96 17.10 7.89
N VAL A 194 -31.08 16.80 7.24
CA VAL A 194 -31.17 15.73 6.22
C VAL A 194 -30.36 16.10 4.97
N VAL A 195 -30.34 17.36 4.56
CA VAL A 195 -29.50 17.83 3.43
C VAL A 195 -28.04 17.62 3.75
N GLN A 196 -27.62 18.00 4.96
CA GLN A 196 -26.24 17.81 5.41
C GLN A 196 -25.87 16.32 5.47
N ALA A 197 -26.67 15.48 6.10
CA ALA A 197 -26.45 14.04 6.19
C ALA A 197 -26.38 13.36 4.81
N ARG A 198 -27.16 13.85 3.84
CA ARG A 198 -27.08 13.37 2.45
C ARG A 198 -25.72 13.69 1.82
N ALA A 199 -25.19 14.89 2.03
CA ALA A 199 -23.88 15.27 1.53
C ALA A 199 -22.77 14.42 2.17
N GLU A 200 -22.85 14.17 3.48
CA GLU A 200 -21.91 13.32 4.22
C GLU A 200 -21.94 11.88 3.69
N ALA A 201 -23.10 11.27 3.56
CA ALA A 201 -23.24 9.92 3.03
C ALA A 201 -22.72 9.78 1.58
N GLN A 202 -22.97 10.79 0.73
CA GLN A 202 -22.44 10.80 -0.64
C GLN A 202 -20.91 10.94 -0.66
N THR A 203 -20.36 11.80 0.19
CA THR A 203 -18.91 12.01 0.29
C THR A 203 -18.21 10.74 0.81
N ALA A 204 -18.75 10.12 1.85
CA ALA A 204 -18.20 8.86 2.38
C ALA A 204 -18.27 7.72 1.34
N ARG A 205 -19.32 7.65 0.52
CA ARG A 205 -19.37 6.72 -0.61
C ARG A 205 -18.32 6.97 -1.68
N LEU A 206 -18.06 8.25 -1.99
CA LEU A 206 -17.01 8.60 -2.95
C LEU A 206 -15.62 8.24 -2.42
N ALA A 207 -15.40 8.33 -1.10
CA ALA A 207 -14.14 7.94 -0.46
C ALA A 207 -13.78 6.48 -0.73
N LEU A 208 -14.76 5.57 -0.80
CA LEU A 208 -14.54 4.15 -1.15
C LEU A 208 -13.89 3.94 -2.53
N SER A 209 -14.01 4.90 -3.43
CA SER A 209 -13.42 4.82 -4.76
C SER A 209 -11.91 5.12 -4.76
N VAL A 210 -11.39 5.77 -3.71
CA VAL A 210 -9.97 6.18 -3.64
C VAL A 210 -9.03 4.99 -3.49
N PRO A 211 -9.19 4.09 -2.49
CA PRO A 211 -8.35 2.90 -2.39
C PRO A 211 -8.50 1.96 -3.60
N LEU A 212 -9.69 1.92 -4.19
CA LEU A 212 -10.02 1.09 -5.35
C LEU A 212 -9.38 1.62 -6.64
N GLY A 213 -9.13 2.94 -6.74
CA GLY A 213 -8.64 3.59 -7.96
C GLY A 213 -9.64 3.59 -9.11
N ARG A 214 -10.91 3.22 -8.86
CA ARG A 214 -12.02 3.14 -9.82
C ARG A 214 -13.33 3.52 -9.15
N ARG A 215 -14.34 3.86 -9.93
CA ARG A 215 -15.68 4.08 -9.39
C ARG A 215 -16.31 2.77 -8.92
N LEU A 216 -17.06 2.81 -7.81
CA LEU A 216 -17.75 1.61 -7.30
C LEU A 216 -18.64 0.96 -8.36
N SER A 217 -19.39 1.75 -9.14
CA SER A 217 -20.25 1.27 -10.22
C SER A 217 -19.54 0.60 -11.40
N GLU A 218 -18.23 0.76 -11.53
CA GLU A 218 -17.43 0.08 -12.55
C GLU A 218 -16.99 -1.32 -12.11
N VAL A 219 -16.96 -1.56 -10.80
CA VAL A 219 -16.46 -2.81 -10.21
C VAL A 219 -17.60 -3.66 -9.66
N PHE A 220 -18.65 -3.03 -9.12
CA PHE A 220 -19.76 -3.72 -8.46
C PHE A 220 -21.08 -3.43 -9.18
N ALA A 221 -21.90 -4.47 -9.34
CA ALA A 221 -23.24 -4.36 -9.93
C ALA A 221 -24.23 -3.59 -9.03
N SER A 222 -24.00 -3.58 -7.71
CA SER A 222 -24.76 -2.81 -6.72
C SER A 222 -23.80 -2.03 -5.84
N ASP A 223 -24.13 -0.77 -5.60
CA ASP A 223 -23.41 0.11 -4.69
C ASP A 223 -24.05 0.21 -3.30
N THR A 224 -25.07 -0.59 -3.03
CA THR A 224 -25.75 -0.69 -1.73
C THR A 224 -24.82 -1.42 -0.76
N LEU A 225 -24.40 -0.74 0.32
CA LEU A 225 -23.50 -1.32 1.32
C LEU A 225 -24.26 -2.29 2.23
N GLN A 226 -23.64 -3.40 2.56
CA GLN A 226 -24.13 -4.29 3.60
C GLN A 226 -23.55 -3.85 4.94
N CYS A 227 -24.34 -3.18 5.76
CA CYS A 227 -23.94 -2.58 7.02
C CYS A 227 -24.65 -3.28 8.18
N GLY A 228 -23.90 -3.89 9.06
CA GLY A 228 -24.41 -4.54 10.28
C GLY A 228 -23.24 -5.11 11.07
N PHE A 229 -22.78 -4.36 12.06
CA PHE A 229 -21.58 -4.72 12.84
C PHE A 229 -21.93 -5.17 14.27
N MET A 230 -23.21 -5.16 14.61
CA MET A 230 -23.67 -5.52 15.96
C MET A 230 -23.36 -6.99 16.31
N GLU A 231 -23.35 -7.88 15.31
CA GLU A 231 -23.00 -9.30 15.46
C GLU A 231 -21.56 -9.51 15.97
N LEU A 232 -20.64 -8.57 15.65
CA LEU A 232 -19.26 -8.60 16.14
C LEU A 232 -19.16 -8.53 17.68
N ALA A 233 -20.18 -8.05 18.36
CA ALA A 233 -20.25 -8.01 19.82
C ALA A 233 -20.46 -9.39 20.44
N GLU A 234 -21.01 -10.34 19.69
CA GLU A 234 -21.33 -11.70 20.17
C GLU A 234 -20.13 -12.64 20.09
N ASP A 235 -19.12 -12.31 19.32
CA ASP A 235 -17.88 -13.10 19.25
C ASP A 235 -17.11 -12.98 20.56
N SER A 236 -17.31 -13.98 21.44
CA SER A 236 -16.76 -14.02 22.81
C SER A 236 -15.29 -14.42 22.89
N GLY A 237 -14.67 -14.74 21.76
CA GLY A 237 -13.30 -15.26 21.68
C GLY A 237 -12.22 -14.18 21.74
N LEU A 238 -12.08 -13.46 22.87
CA LEU A 238 -10.87 -12.69 23.12
C LEU A 238 -9.73 -13.65 23.44
N GLU A 239 -8.88 -13.91 22.46
CA GLU A 239 -7.65 -14.67 22.63
C GLU A 239 -6.78 -14.07 23.74
N ASP A 240 -5.92 -14.89 24.34
CA ASP A 240 -4.97 -14.42 25.35
C ASP A 240 -4.07 -13.31 24.78
N ALA A 241 -3.87 -12.24 25.58
CA ALA A 241 -3.09 -11.09 25.15
C ALA A 241 -1.65 -11.46 24.80
N ASP A 242 -1.05 -12.38 25.55
CA ASP A 242 0.34 -12.76 25.33
C ASP A 242 0.49 -13.63 24.07
N ALA A 243 -0.52 -14.45 23.77
CA ALA A 243 -0.57 -15.19 22.49
C ALA A 243 -0.69 -14.24 21.29
N LEU A 244 -1.54 -13.20 21.38
CA LEU A 244 -1.69 -12.18 20.35
C LEU A 244 -0.39 -11.38 20.14
N VAL A 245 0.30 -11.01 21.22
CA VAL A 245 1.59 -10.32 21.15
C VAL A 245 2.63 -11.21 20.48
N ALA A 246 2.73 -12.50 20.86
CA ALA A 246 3.65 -13.45 20.25
C ALA A 246 3.39 -13.57 18.72
N GLN A 247 2.12 -13.61 18.31
CA GLN A 247 1.76 -13.60 16.89
C GLN A 247 2.16 -12.30 16.20
N ALA A 248 1.89 -11.15 16.81
CA ALA A 248 2.24 -9.85 16.24
C ALA A 248 3.74 -9.71 16.00
N LEU A 249 4.59 -10.15 16.92
CA LEU A 249 6.05 -10.11 16.78
C LEU A 249 6.56 -10.95 15.59
N GLN A 250 5.80 -11.93 15.13
CA GLN A 250 6.17 -12.78 13.98
C GLN A 250 5.56 -12.30 12.66
N SER A 251 4.32 -11.80 12.68
CA SER A 251 3.54 -11.58 11.46
C SER A 251 3.26 -10.13 11.11
N ARG A 252 3.37 -9.21 12.07
CA ARG A 252 3.09 -7.79 11.84
C ARG A 252 4.08 -7.16 10.85
N ALA A 253 3.55 -6.42 9.88
CA ALA A 253 4.32 -5.87 8.77
C ALA A 253 5.47 -4.96 9.24
N GLU A 254 5.24 -4.07 10.20
CA GLU A 254 6.26 -3.13 10.70
C GLU A 254 7.43 -3.85 11.39
N VAL A 255 7.16 -4.96 12.09
CA VAL A 255 8.22 -5.77 12.70
C VAL A 255 9.04 -6.47 11.60
N ARG A 256 8.37 -7.02 10.57
CA ARG A 256 9.03 -7.66 9.42
C ARG A 256 9.87 -6.67 8.61
N ILE A 257 9.38 -5.44 8.41
CA ILE A 257 10.13 -4.35 7.78
C ILE A 257 11.41 -4.05 8.57
N ALA A 258 11.29 -3.90 9.89
CA ALA A 258 12.44 -3.61 10.75
C ALA A 258 13.45 -4.77 10.78
N GLN A 259 13.00 -6.03 10.73
CA GLN A 259 13.85 -7.20 10.61
C GLN A 259 14.60 -7.22 9.27
N ALA A 260 13.89 -6.98 8.17
CA ALA A 260 14.49 -6.92 6.83
C ALA A 260 15.47 -5.74 6.70
N ALA A 261 15.16 -4.59 7.31
CA ALA A 261 16.06 -3.44 7.35
C ALA A 261 17.35 -3.74 8.12
N LEU A 262 17.27 -4.46 9.25
CA LEU A 262 18.46 -4.90 9.99
C LEU A 262 19.32 -5.88 9.16
N GLU A 263 18.70 -6.82 8.47
CA GLU A 263 19.41 -7.74 7.58
C GLU A 263 20.10 -6.99 6.45
N HIS A 264 19.40 -6.05 5.81
CA HIS A 264 19.97 -5.22 4.76
C HIS A 264 21.13 -4.34 5.27
N ALA A 265 21.01 -3.75 6.45
CA ALA A 265 22.09 -2.98 7.06
C ALA A 265 23.35 -3.85 7.33
N ARG A 266 23.18 -5.09 7.78
CA ARG A 266 24.28 -6.05 7.98
C ARG A 266 24.96 -6.42 6.65
N ASP A 267 24.21 -6.68 5.62
CA ASP A 267 24.73 -6.99 4.30
C ASP A 267 25.47 -5.79 3.68
N ASN A 268 24.98 -4.57 3.91
CA ASN A 268 25.68 -3.35 3.52
C ASN A 268 26.99 -3.14 4.30
N ALA A 269 27.03 -3.48 5.58
CA ALA A 269 28.28 -3.46 6.35
C ALA A 269 29.29 -4.48 5.81
N GLY A 270 28.82 -5.67 5.41
CA GLY A 270 29.64 -6.67 4.70
C GLY A 270 30.17 -6.15 3.36
N LEU A 271 29.36 -5.41 2.61
CA LEU A 271 29.79 -4.77 1.37
C LEU A 271 30.82 -3.65 1.64
N ALA A 272 30.61 -2.82 2.65
CA ALA A 272 31.58 -1.80 3.06
C ALA A 272 32.94 -2.44 3.44
N GLN A 273 32.91 -3.55 4.15
CA GLN A 273 34.10 -4.30 4.48
C GLN A 273 34.80 -4.90 3.23
N ALA A 274 34.05 -5.46 2.28
CA ALA A 274 34.57 -5.98 1.03
C ALA A 274 35.21 -4.88 0.17
N ASN A 275 34.60 -3.67 0.17
CA ASN A 275 35.10 -2.52 -0.59
C ASN A 275 36.48 -1.99 -0.12
N ARG A 276 36.93 -2.39 1.04
CA ARG A 276 38.27 -2.05 1.53
C ARG A 276 39.39 -2.75 0.74
N TRP A 277 39.11 -3.86 0.10
CA TRP A 277 40.05 -4.51 -0.79
C TRP A 277 40.23 -3.71 -2.09
N VAL A 278 41.46 -3.65 -2.61
CA VAL A 278 41.74 -2.97 -3.88
C VAL A 278 41.46 -3.91 -5.05
N ASN A 279 41.12 -3.35 -6.19
CA ASN A 279 40.95 -4.11 -7.42
C ASN A 279 42.18 -3.90 -8.30
N PRO A 280 43.01 -4.93 -8.54
CA PRO A 280 44.08 -4.85 -9.51
C PRO A 280 43.52 -4.78 -10.94
N THR A 281 44.18 -4.03 -11.81
CA THR A 281 43.88 -3.96 -13.24
C THR A 281 44.93 -4.73 -14.01
N LEU A 282 44.53 -5.73 -14.78
CA LEU A 282 45.39 -6.44 -15.72
C LEU A 282 45.26 -5.77 -17.09
N ALA A 283 46.39 -5.39 -17.71
CA ALA A 283 46.43 -4.85 -19.04
C ALA A 283 47.39 -5.60 -19.96
N VAL A 284 46.96 -5.77 -21.20
CA VAL A 284 47.76 -6.34 -22.29
C VAL A 284 47.81 -5.31 -23.42
N GLY A 285 49.02 -4.85 -23.73
CA GLY A 285 49.21 -3.79 -24.73
C GLY A 285 50.15 -4.21 -25.85
N MET A 286 50.01 -3.56 -27.00
CA MET A 286 50.93 -3.66 -28.12
C MET A 286 51.28 -2.26 -28.63
N ALA A 287 52.55 -1.92 -28.63
CA ALA A 287 53.05 -0.73 -29.29
C ALA A 287 53.64 -1.11 -30.68
N ALA A 288 53.21 -0.45 -31.71
CA ALA A 288 53.68 -0.66 -33.07
C ALA A 288 54.35 0.62 -33.59
N VAL A 289 55.64 0.51 -33.92
CA VAL A 289 56.44 1.56 -34.50
C VAL A 289 56.67 1.22 -35.97
N PRO A 290 56.21 2.00 -36.93
CA PRO A 290 56.48 1.77 -38.35
C PRO A 290 57.97 2.03 -38.68
N SER A 291 58.46 1.42 -39.75
CA SER A 291 59.83 1.68 -40.26
C SER A 291 59.96 3.15 -40.69
N THR A 292 61.14 3.70 -40.47
CA THR A 292 61.56 5.00 -41.02
C THR A 292 62.63 4.82 -42.09
N ALA A 293 62.55 5.59 -43.15
CA ALA A 293 63.58 5.56 -44.17
C ALA A 293 64.86 6.22 -43.66
N ALA A 294 66.05 5.76 -44.16
CA ALA A 294 67.30 6.47 -43.98
C ALA A 294 67.21 7.86 -44.63
N GLY A 295 67.91 8.86 -44.08
CA GLY A 295 67.89 10.21 -44.55
C GLY A 295 69.00 11.08 -44.02
N THR A 296 68.91 12.38 -44.17
CA THR A 296 69.81 13.36 -43.55
C THR A 296 69.06 14.24 -42.60
N ASP A 297 69.65 14.61 -41.48
CA ASP A 297 69.05 15.53 -40.51
C ASP A 297 69.12 16.99 -40.99
N ALA A 298 68.51 17.93 -40.24
CA ALA A 298 68.47 19.34 -40.55
C ALA A 298 69.87 20.00 -40.61
N GLN A 299 70.86 19.33 -40.08
CA GLN A 299 72.29 19.73 -40.05
C GLN A 299 73.15 19.05 -41.16
N GLY A 300 72.49 18.22 -42.01
CA GLY A 300 73.17 17.54 -43.14
C GLY A 300 73.84 16.22 -42.77
N ASN A 301 73.68 15.70 -41.52
CA ASN A 301 74.30 14.43 -41.12
C ASN A 301 73.42 13.25 -41.57
N PRO A 302 74.01 12.19 -42.16
CA PRO A 302 73.26 10.98 -42.49
C PRO A 302 72.78 10.26 -41.23
N PHE A 303 71.53 9.74 -41.26
CA PHE A 303 71.05 8.83 -40.26
C PHE A 303 70.46 7.57 -40.92
N ASP A 304 70.62 6.43 -40.21
CA ASP A 304 70.11 5.16 -40.67
C ASP A 304 68.59 5.05 -40.43
N GLY A 305 67.91 4.39 -41.36
CA GLY A 305 66.53 4.10 -41.25
C GLY A 305 66.23 3.14 -40.08
N GLY A 306 65.13 3.37 -39.38
CA GLY A 306 64.65 2.48 -38.29
C GLY A 306 63.81 1.33 -38.83
N GLY A 307 64.04 0.12 -38.36
CA GLY A 307 63.21 -1.04 -38.67
C GLY A 307 61.83 -0.96 -38.02
N ARG A 308 60.88 -1.69 -38.58
CA ARG A 308 59.55 -1.87 -37.96
C ARG A 308 59.70 -2.64 -36.65
N SER A 309 59.14 -2.14 -35.55
CA SER A 309 59.12 -2.85 -34.26
C SER A 309 57.74 -3.00 -33.72
N ARG A 310 57.49 -4.09 -33.02
CA ARG A 310 56.30 -4.36 -32.25
C ARG A 310 56.68 -4.79 -30.86
N THR A 311 56.17 -4.11 -29.86
CA THR A 311 56.46 -4.45 -28.44
C THR A 311 55.15 -4.89 -27.81
N LEU A 312 55.08 -6.11 -27.31
CA LEU A 312 53.98 -6.63 -26.50
C LEU A 312 54.32 -6.35 -25.04
N SER A 313 53.36 -5.80 -24.32
CA SER A 313 53.44 -5.51 -22.89
C SER A 313 52.30 -6.17 -22.12
N VAL A 314 52.63 -6.68 -20.94
CA VAL A 314 51.66 -7.14 -19.96
C VAL A 314 51.96 -6.38 -18.68
N SER A 315 50.95 -5.75 -18.12
CA SER A 315 51.10 -4.98 -16.88
C SER A 315 49.98 -5.30 -15.90
N VAL A 316 50.31 -5.22 -14.62
CA VAL A 316 49.35 -5.30 -13.52
C VAL A 316 49.49 -4.01 -12.72
N SER A 317 48.41 -3.24 -12.65
CA SER A 317 48.33 -2.02 -11.83
C SER A 317 47.58 -2.33 -10.56
N VAL A 318 48.16 -2.05 -9.41
CA VAL A 318 47.51 -2.23 -8.10
C VAL A 318 47.44 -0.87 -7.42
N PRO A 319 46.21 -0.30 -7.21
CA PRO A 319 46.07 0.95 -6.50
C PRO A 319 46.50 0.76 -5.03
N LEU A 320 47.26 1.72 -4.49
CA LEU A 320 47.66 1.71 -3.10
C LEU A 320 46.55 2.37 -2.26
N PRO A 321 45.93 1.68 -1.30
CA PRO A 321 44.73 2.14 -0.60
C PRO A 321 45.06 3.12 0.54
N LEU A 322 45.88 4.12 0.30
CA LEU A 322 46.33 5.06 1.36
C LEU A 322 45.17 5.84 1.97
N SER A 323 44.18 6.24 1.15
CA SER A 323 42.97 6.93 1.60
C SER A 323 41.99 6.04 2.36
N ARG A 324 42.07 4.72 2.19
CA ARG A 324 41.19 3.74 2.85
C ARG A 324 41.74 3.18 4.17
N LEU A 325 42.85 3.72 4.63
CA LEU A 325 43.33 3.52 6.01
C LEU A 325 42.35 4.16 7.02
N ASP A 326 41.66 5.21 6.60
CA ASP A 326 40.48 5.73 7.31
C ASP A 326 39.30 4.73 7.18
N ARG A 327 38.70 4.39 8.32
CA ARG A 327 37.61 3.42 8.44
C ARG A 327 36.23 4.07 8.39
N GLY A 328 36.12 5.31 7.95
CA GLY A 328 34.89 6.10 8.01
C GLY A 328 33.67 5.36 7.42
N ASP A 329 33.81 4.80 6.22
CA ASP A 329 32.72 4.05 5.56
C ASP A 329 32.27 2.81 6.35
N LEU A 330 33.22 2.09 6.96
CA LEU A 330 32.91 0.92 7.79
C LEU A 330 32.22 1.33 9.10
N VAL A 331 32.74 2.35 9.76
CA VAL A 331 32.13 2.89 10.99
C VAL A 331 30.70 3.39 10.73
N GLN A 332 30.47 4.06 9.60
CA GLN A 332 29.13 4.48 9.18
C GLN A 332 28.20 3.30 8.97
N ALA A 333 28.66 2.24 8.29
CA ALA A 333 27.87 1.04 8.06
C ALA A 333 27.58 0.27 9.36
N GLU A 334 28.54 0.17 10.29
CA GLU A 334 28.36 -0.44 11.61
C GLU A 334 27.37 0.38 12.49
N ALA A 335 27.44 1.70 12.40
CA ALA A 335 26.46 2.59 13.05
C ALA A 335 25.05 2.38 12.50
N ALA A 336 24.91 2.19 11.17
CA ALA A 336 23.62 1.89 10.53
C ALA A 336 23.04 0.54 11.01
N VAL A 337 23.88 -0.49 11.24
CA VAL A 337 23.45 -1.76 11.84
C VAL A 337 22.92 -1.53 13.26
N THR A 338 23.64 -0.73 14.07
CA THR A 338 23.20 -0.41 15.44
C THR A 338 21.85 0.34 15.42
N GLN A 339 21.70 1.32 14.53
CA GLN A 339 20.42 2.05 14.35
C GLN A 339 19.29 1.10 13.96
N ALA A 340 19.52 0.19 13.03
CA ALA A 340 18.52 -0.80 12.61
C ALA A 340 18.15 -1.78 13.73
N MET A 341 19.09 -2.16 14.59
CA MET A 341 18.82 -2.97 15.79
C MET A 341 17.90 -2.24 16.78
N LEU A 342 18.19 -0.97 17.05
CA LEU A 342 17.35 -0.15 17.94
C LEU A 342 15.96 0.09 17.34
N ALA A 343 15.88 0.30 16.02
CA ALA A 343 14.61 0.43 15.31
C ALA A 343 13.76 -0.86 15.39
N LEU A 344 14.39 -2.04 15.28
CA LEU A 344 13.71 -3.32 15.48
C LEU A 344 13.16 -3.47 16.91
N GLN A 345 13.97 -3.15 17.91
CA GLN A 345 13.52 -3.18 19.30
C GLN A 345 12.34 -2.22 19.53
N GLN A 346 12.40 -1.01 18.98
CA GLN A 346 11.31 -0.04 19.04
C GLN A 346 10.05 -0.57 18.34
N ALA A 347 10.17 -1.19 17.16
CA ALA A 347 9.03 -1.78 16.45
C ALA A 347 8.39 -2.92 17.25
N GLN A 348 9.18 -3.76 17.91
CA GLN A 348 8.69 -4.81 18.78
C GLN A 348 7.93 -4.26 20.00
N ASN A 349 8.51 -3.28 20.70
CA ASN A 349 7.86 -2.66 21.85
C ASN A 349 6.54 -1.97 21.46
N ARG A 350 6.53 -1.31 20.29
CA ARG A 350 5.33 -0.69 19.75
C ARG A 350 4.27 -1.71 19.38
N ALA A 351 4.65 -2.82 18.74
CA ALA A 351 3.73 -3.89 18.40
C ALA A 351 3.05 -4.46 19.67
N GLU A 352 3.79 -4.70 20.76
CA GLU A 352 3.22 -5.13 22.02
C GLU A 352 2.21 -4.12 22.59
N ALA A 353 2.58 -2.84 22.62
CA ALA A 353 1.72 -1.78 23.14
C ALA A 353 0.44 -1.62 22.30
N ASP A 354 0.56 -1.69 20.96
CA ASP A 354 -0.58 -1.55 20.04
C ASP A 354 -1.56 -2.71 20.17
N VAL A 355 -1.06 -3.96 20.28
CA VAL A 355 -1.92 -5.15 20.47
C VAL A 355 -2.69 -5.07 21.78
N ARG A 356 -2.01 -4.74 22.88
CA ARG A 356 -2.67 -4.59 24.19
C ARG A 356 -3.68 -3.43 24.17
N GLY A 357 -3.32 -2.30 23.54
CA GLY A 357 -4.20 -1.14 23.37
C GLY A 357 -5.43 -1.46 22.50
N ALA A 358 -5.23 -2.11 21.35
CA ALA A 358 -6.33 -2.52 20.46
C ALA A 358 -7.29 -3.49 21.16
N ARG A 359 -6.77 -4.43 21.96
CA ARG A 359 -7.59 -5.33 22.77
C ARG A 359 -8.45 -4.58 23.78
N PHE A 360 -7.90 -3.59 24.48
CA PHE A 360 -8.69 -2.78 25.43
C PHE A 360 -9.79 -1.99 24.71
N ARG A 361 -9.47 -1.38 23.54
CA ARG A 361 -10.46 -0.67 22.73
C ARG A 361 -11.58 -1.59 22.26
N LEU A 362 -11.25 -2.78 21.78
CA LEU A 362 -12.23 -3.77 21.37
C LEU A 362 -13.15 -4.19 22.52
N THR A 363 -12.61 -4.45 23.71
CA THR A 363 -13.41 -4.79 24.89
C THR A 363 -14.37 -3.67 25.24
N ALA A 364 -13.89 -2.41 25.30
CA ALA A 364 -14.71 -1.27 25.61
C ALA A 364 -15.80 -1.02 24.54
N ALA A 365 -15.46 -1.19 23.24
CA ALA A 365 -16.42 -1.04 22.15
C ALA A 365 -17.54 -2.11 22.23
N ARG A 366 -17.19 -3.36 22.53
CA ARG A 366 -18.17 -4.44 22.75
C ARG A 366 -19.13 -4.12 23.89
N GLU A 367 -18.59 -3.68 25.03
CA GLU A 367 -19.43 -3.28 26.18
C GLU A 367 -20.36 -2.13 25.83
N ASN A 368 -19.92 -1.16 25.04
CA ASN A 368 -20.76 -0.04 24.62
C ASN A 368 -21.89 -0.49 23.68
N VAL A 369 -21.60 -1.29 22.66
CA VAL A 369 -22.63 -1.84 21.76
C VAL A 369 -23.66 -2.64 22.57
N GLN A 370 -23.21 -3.47 23.51
CA GLN A 370 -24.09 -4.24 24.36
C GLN A 370 -25.05 -3.36 25.19
N ARG A 371 -24.56 -2.24 25.76
CA ARG A 371 -25.41 -1.28 26.49
C ARG A 371 -26.49 -0.66 25.61
N TYR A 372 -26.15 -0.28 24.37
CA TYR A 372 -27.14 0.26 23.44
C TYR A 372 -28.17 -0.79 23.06
N ARG A 373 -27.75 -2.03 22.77
CA ARG A 373 -28.63 -3.15 22.40
C ARG A 373 -29.59 -3.53 23.53
N ASP A 374 -29.08 -3.68 24.76
CA ASP A 374 -29.84 -4.24 25.89
C ASP A 374 -30.80 -3.22 26.53
N GLY A 375 -30.51 -1.93 26.44
CA GLY A 375 -31.26 -0.90 27.17
C GLY A 375 -31.57 0.35 26.34
N VAL A 376 -30.58 1.14 26.01
CA VAL A 376 -30.73 2.53 25.54
C VAL A 376 -31.66 2.66 24.34
N LEU A 377 -31.49 1.85 23.30
CA LEU A 377 -32.32 1.88 22.09
C LEU A 377 -33.74 1.53 22.38
N ARG A 378 -33.97 0.42 23.07
CA ARG A 378 -35.29 -0.11 23.40
C ARG A 378 -36.08 0.86 24.27
N ASP A 379 -35.42 1.41 25.30
CA ASP A 379 -36.11 2.31 26.23
C ASP A 379 -36.39 3.66 25.63
N ALA A 380 -35.44 4.23 24.83
CA ALA A 380 -35.67 5.46 24.07
C ALA A 380 -36.87 5.31 23.07
N GLN A 381 -36.96 4.16 22.41
CA GLN A 381 -38.05 3.87 21.49
C GLN A 381 -39.40 3.76 22.22
N ARG A 382 -39.45 3.07 23.38
CA ARG A 382 -40.65 2.95 24.21
C ARG A 382 -41.12 4.30 24.72
N VAL A 383 -40.21 5.16 25.16
CA VAL A 383 -40.51 6.52 25.59
C VAL A 383 -41.15 7.31 24.44
N LEU A 384 -40.53 7.27 23.27
CA LEU A 384 -41.02 7.97 22.08
C LEU A 384 -42.42 7.47 21.69
N GLU A 385 -42.67 6.16 21.68
CA GLU A 385 -43.96 5.55 21.35
C GLU A 385 -45.03 5.98 22.36
N GLY A 386 -44.73 5.95 23.67
CA GLY A 386 -45.60 6.40 24.72
C GLY A 386 -46.00 7.87 24.58
N ILE A 387 -45.00 8.74 24.44
CA ILE A 387 -45.24 10.19 24.27
C ILE A 387 -46.02 10.50 22.97
N ARG A 388 -45.74 9.78 21.86
CA ARG A 388 -46.51 9.90 20.61
C ARG A 388 -47.97 9.56 20.81
N LEU A 389 -48.27 8.52 21.60
CA LEU A 389 -49.64 8.13 21.93
C LEU A 389 -50.33 9.22 22.78
N SER A 390 -49.71 9.66 23.87
CA SER A 390 -50.22 10.71 24.75
C SER A 390 -50.42 12.04 23.97
N TYR A 391 -49.53 12.42 23.08
CA TYR A 391 -49.71 13.62 22.24
C TYR A 391 -50.91 13.51 21.30
N ARG A 392 -51.18 12.33 20.73
CA ARG A 392 -52.38 12.11 19.90
C ARG A 392 -53.68 12.26 20.69
N HIS A 393 -53.66 11.89 21.97
CA HIS A 393 -54.83 12.02 22.86
C HIS A 393 -54.89 13.40 23.54
N GLY A 394 -53.93 14.31 23.28
CA GLY A 394 -53.92 15.65 23.88
C GLY A 394 -53.39 15.68 25.33
N GLU A 395 -52.81 14.58 25.81
CA GLU A 395 -52.28 14.43 27.18
C GLU A 395 -50.81 14.87 27.30
N ALA A 396 -50.10 14.93 26.19
CA ALA A 396 -48.72 15.43 26.14
C ALA A 396 -48.63 16.66 25.23
N SER A 397 -47.65 17.52 25.50
CA SER A 397 -47.37 18.72 24.71
C SER A 397 -46.50 18.42 23.46
N LEU A 398 -46.54 19.31 22.47
CA LEU A 398 -45.63 19.24 21.31
C LEU A 398 -44.19 19.25 21.74
N LEU A 399 -43.79 20.01 22.77
CA LEU A 399 -42.42 20.08 23.27
C LEU A 399 -41.94 18.73 23.82
N GLU A 400 -42.80 18.02 24.56
CA GLU A 400 -42.49 16.65 25.05
C GLU A 400 -42.32 15.67 23.90
N LEU A 401 -43.16 15.74 22.88
CA LEU A 401 -43.03 14.90 21.69
C LEU A 401 -41.71 15.17 20.94
N LEU A 402 -41.39 16.44 20.71
CA LEU A 402 -40.14 16.80 20.01
C LEU A 402 -38.88 16.42 20.83
N SER A 403 -38.95 16.57 22.18
CA SER A 403 -37.86 16.13 23.08
C SER A 403 -37.68 14.63 23.05
N ALA A 404 -38.75 13.83 23.13
CA ALA A 404 -38.71 12.39 23.04
C ALA A 404 -38.19 11.91 21.67
N GLN A 405 -38.59 12.59 20.58
CA GLN A 405 -38.07 12.30 19.24
C GLN A 405 -36.55 12.54 19.13
N ARG A 406 -36.04 13.68 19.63
CA ARG A 406 -34.62 13.98 19.65
C ARG A 406 -33.84 12.94 20.46
N SER A 407 -34.32 12.61 21.67
CA SER A 407 -33.66 11.59 22.51
C SER A 407 -33.59 10.21 21.84
N ALA A 408 -34.65 9.82 21.11
CA ALA A 408 -34.67 8.57 20.36
C ALA A 408 -33.70 8.59 19.16
N ASP A 409 -33.60 9.73 18.48
CA ASP A 409 -32.66 9.89 17.37
C ASP A 409 -31.19 9.94 17.85
N GLU A 410 -30.92 10.63 18.95
CA GLU A 410 -29.61 10.64 19.61
C GLU A 410 -29.19 9.24 20.07
N ALA A 411 -30.10 8.48 20.67
CA ALA A 411 -29.86 7.09 21.07
C ALA A 411 -29.53 6.20 19.86
N TYR A 412 -30.24 6.36 18.75
CA TYR A 412 -29.99 5.61 17.52
C TYR A 412 -28.64 5.98 16.89
N LEU A 413 -28.34 7.28 16.75
CA LEU A 413 -27.06 7.73 16.21
C LEU A 413 -25.89 7.33 17.11
N GLY A 414 -26.06 7.37 18.44
CA GLY A 414 -25.07 6.86 19.39
C GLY A 414 -24.84 5.36 19.27
N SER A 415 -25.88 4.58 18.96
CA SER A 415 -25.73 3.15 18.65
C SER A 415 -24.95 2.91 17.37
N LEU A 416 -25.21 3.65 16.30
CA LEU A 416 -24.45 3.55 15.07
C LEU A 416 -22.97 3.91 15.27
N GLU A 417 -22.69 4.90 16.10
CA GLU A 417 -21.31 5.25 16.47
C GLU A 417 -20.64 4.11 17.24
N ALA A 418 -21.33 3.52 18.22
CA ALA A 418 -20.81 2.39 18.97
C ALA A 418 -20.52 1.17 18.09
N GLU A 419 -21.39 0.85 17.15
CA GLU A 419 -21.19 -0.23 16.16
C GLU A 419 -20.00 0.07 15.23
N THR A 420 -19.87 1.32 14.78
CA THR A 420 -18.76 1.77 13.94
C THR A 420 -17.43 1.65 14.68
N GLU A 421 -17.38 2.07 15.94
CA GLU A 421 -16.19 1.94 16.78
C GLU A 421 -15.85 0.46 17.08
N LEU A 422 -16.85 -0.40 17.23
CA LEU A 422 -16.65 -1.85 17.36
C LEU A 422 -16.01 -2.43 16.09
N ALA A 423 -16.52 -2.07 14.92
CA ALA A 423 -15.96 -2.53 13.64
C ALA A 423 -14.51 -2.05 13.46
N LYS A 424 -14.23 -0.76 13.74
CA LYS A 424 -12.88 -0.20 13.69
C LYS A 424 -11.93 -0.89 14.67
N ALA A 425 -12.36 -1.09 15.92
CA ALA A 425 -11.54 -1.76 16.94
C ALA A 425 -11.27 -3.23 16.59
N THR A 426 -12.20 -3.91 15.94
CA THR A 426 -12.04 -5.28 15.45
C THR A 426 -10.97 -5.34 14.37
N VAL A 427 -11.05 -4.46 13.37
CA VAL A 427 -10.06 -4.35 12.30
C VAL A 427 -8.68 -3.98 12.87
N GLU A 428 -8.63 -3.02 13.78
CA GLU A 428 -7.39 -2.59 14.41
C GLU A 428 -6.68 -3.74 15.14
N LEU A 429 -7.42 -4.55 15.90
CA LEU A 429 -6.86 -5.72 16.56
C LEU A 429 -6.35 -6.74 15.54
N GLN A 430 -7.12 -7.05 14.50
CA GLN A 430 -6.73 -8.01 13.46
C GLN A 430 -5.45 -7.55 12.74
N LEU A 431 -5.35 -6.28 12.35
CA LEU A 431 -4.16 -5.71 11.72
C LEU A 431 -2.97 -5.66 12.67
N SER A 432 -3.19 -5.33 13.96
CA SER A 432 -2.12 -5.26 14.96
C SER A 432 -1.42 -6.61 15.18
N VAL A 433 -2.12 -7.71 14.94
CA VAL A 433 -1.57 -9.08 15.00
C VAL A 433 -1.17 -9.63 13.61
N GLY A 434 -1.22 -8.80 12.57
CA GLY A 434 -0.85 -9.18 11.21
C GLY A 434 -1.87 -10.09 10.52
N ARG A 435 -3.15 -10.06 10.93
CA ARG A 435 -4.25 -10.78 10.27
C ARG A 435 -4.94 -9.88 9.24
N ARG A 436 -5.48 -10.49 8.19
CA ARG A 436 -6.33 -9.78 7.23
C ARG A 436 -7.64 -9.34 7.92
N PRO A 437 -8.11 -8.09 7.70
CA PRO A 437 -9.36 -7.61 8.29
C PRO A 437 -10.59 -8.39 7.80
N ALA A 438 -11.50 -8.67 8.72
CA ALA A 438 -12.81 -9.25 8.47
C ALA A 438 -13.86 -8.54 9.35
N LEU A 439 -14.99 -8.15 8.72
CA LEU A 439 -16.16 -7.52 9.35
C LEU A 439 -17.41 -8.29 9.00
#